data_cb220d1fd50e92a1053c499b683532e0
#
_entry.id   cb220d1fd50e92a1053c499b683532e0
#
_cell.length_a   1.000
_cell.length_b   1.000
_cell.length_c   1.000
_cell.angle_alpha   90.00
_cell.angle_beta   90.00
_cell.angle_gamma   90.00
#
_symmetry.space_group_name_H-M   'P 1'
#
loop_
_entity.id
_entity.type
_entity.pdbx_description
1 polymer ?
#
loop_
_entity_poly.entity_id
_entity_poly.type
_entity_poly.pdbx_seq_one_letter_code
_entity_poly.pdbx_strand_id
1 'polypeptide(L)'
;MKRISILGSTGSIGTQTLDIVRLNDDVKVEALTAHKNIDLLEKQIREFRPRVAAIWEESDAKLLCERIKDTDTKVCFGMEGLIEAATVKEADIVAVSYTH
;
A
#
# COMPACT_ATOMS: atom_id res chain seq x y z
N MET A 1 4.26 18.33 -4.80
CA MET A 1 4.42 16.88 -4.66
C MET A 1 3.07 16.18 -4.85
N LYS A 2 3.02 15.22 -5.71
CA LYS A 2 1.81 14.42 -5.92
C LYS A 2 1.81 13.25 -4.94
N ARG A 3 0.64 12.94 -4.41
CA ARG A 3 0.44 11.83 -3.47
C ARG A 3 -0.43 10.78 -4.15
N ILE A 4 -0.05 9.51 -4.00
CA ILE A 4 -0.72 8.42 -4.71
C ILE A 4 -1.09 7.30 -3.73
N SER A 5 -2.27 6.72 -3.95
CA SER A 5 -2.68 5.48 -3.29
C SER A 5 -2.70 4.37 -4.33
N ILE A 6 -2.04 3.26 -4.05
CA ILE A 6 -1.96 2.14 -4.99
C ILE A 6 -2.71 0.95 -4.42
N LEU A 7 -3.79 0.58 -5.07
CA LEU A 7 -4.60 -0.57 -4.69
C LEU A 7 -4.14 -1.79 -5.49
N GLY A 8 -3.68 -2.82 -4.80
CA GLY A 8 -3.09 -3.99 -5.44
C GLY A 8 -1.62 -3.79 -5.76
N SER A 9 -0.87 -3.22 -4.80
CA SER A 9 0.53 -2.84 -5.03
C SER A 9 1.46 -4.01 -5.27
N THR A 10 1.06 -5.22 -4.88
CA THR A 10 1.87 -6.42 -5.10
C THR A 10 1.57 -7.11 -6.44
N GLY A 11 0.56 -6.64 -7.19
CA GLY A 11 0.26 -7.17 -8.52
C GLY A 11 1.17 -6.57 -9.59
N SER A 12 1.06 -7.07 -10.82
CA SER A 12 1.93 -6.64 -11.93
C SER A 12 1.85 -5.14 -12.18
N ILE A 13 0.65 -4.60 -12.27
CA ILE A 13 0.46 -3.16 -12.55
C ILE A 13 0.90 -2.32 -11.36
N GLY A 14 0.61 -2.79 -10.14
CA GLY A 14 1.03 -2.09 -8.93
C GLY A 14 2.54 -2.00 -8.80
N THR A 15 3.26 -3.10 -9.06
CA THR A 15 4.73 -3.09 -9.00
C THR A 15 5.33 -2.21 -10.09
N GLN A 16 4.74 -2.19 -11.29
CA GLN A 16 5.17 -1.30 -12.35
C GLN A 16 4.94 0.17 -12.00
N THR A 17 3.82 0.46 -11.35
CA THR A 17 3.53 1.82 -10.89
C THR A 17 4.56 2.28 -9.86
N LEU A 18 4.93 1.40 -8.94
CA LEU A 18 5.97 1.72 -7.95
C LEU A 18 7.34 1.93 -8.59
N ASP A 19 7.65 1.20 -9.67
CA ASP A 19 8.88 1.44 -10.42
C ASP A 19 8.91 2.86 -10.99
N ILE A 20 7.78 3.34 -11.50
CA ILE A 20 7.66 4.72 -11.98
C ILE A 20 7.83 5.71 -10.83
N VAL A 21 7.26 5.42 -9.68
CA VAL A 21 7.38 6.28 -8.49
C VAL A 21 8.85 6.42 -8.07
N ARG A 22 9.62 5.33 -8.15
CA ARG A 22 11.05 5.36 -7.80
C ARG A 22 11.84 6.34 -8.68
N LEU A 23 11.39 6.56 -9.91
CA LEU A 23 12.04 7.45 -10.85
C LEU A 23 11.58 8.91 -10.71
N ASN A 24 10.60 9.17 -9.88
CA ASN A 24 10.00 10.50 -9.73
C ASN A 24 10.02 10.96 -8.27
N ASP A 25 10.90 11.89 -7.96
CA ASP A 25 11.02 12.43 -6.60
C ASP A 25 9.80 13.23 -6.14
N ASP A 26 8.95 13.65 -7.10
CA ASP A 26 7.77 14.46 -6.80
C ASP A 26 6.55 13.65 -6.39
N VAL A 27 6.67 12.33 -6.33
CA VAL A 27 5.53 11.46 -6.01
C VAL A 27 5.75 10.78 -4.66
N LYS A 28 4.75 10.88 -3.80
CA LYS A 28 4.76 10.23 -2.49
C LYS A 28 3.64 9.19 -2.44
N VAL A 29 3.96 8.00 -1.95
CA VAL A 29 2.96 6.94 -1.77
C VAL A 29 2.31 7.11 -0.40
N GLU A 30 1.00 7.33 -0.39
CA GLU A 30 0.22 7.51 0.85
C GLU A 30 -0.41 6.20 1.32
N ALA A 31 -0.78 5.31 0.40
CA ALA A 31 -1.40 4.04 0.75
C ALA A 31 -1.02 2.94 -0.22
N LEU A 32 -0.90 1.72 0.33
CA LEU A 32 -0.66 0.51 -0.43
C LEU A 32 -1.65 -0.55 0.02
N THR A 33 -2.16 -1.35 -0.91
CA THR A 33 -3.00 -2.49 -0.56
C THR A 33 -2.52 -3.74 -1.26
N ALA A 34 -2.72 -4.89 -0.63
CA ALA A 34 -2.41 -6.18 -1.20
C ALA A 34 -3.47 -7.20 -0.80
N HIS A 35 -3.59 -8.28 -1.56
CA HIS A 35 -4.53 -9.35 -1.24
C HIS A 35 -3.93 -10.35 -0.25
N LYS A 36 -2.75 -10.90 -0.55
CA LYS A 36 -2.11 -11.93 0.29
C LYS A 36 -0.61 -11.79 0.48
N ASN A 37 0.08 -11.11 -0.41
CA ASN A 37 1.55 -11.14 -0.44
C ASN A 37 2.15 -10.18 0.58
N ILE A 38 2.17 -10.61 1.84
CA ILE A 38 2.68 -9.78 2.94
C ILE A 38 4.19 -9.54 2.84
N ASP A 39 4.94 -10.49 2.29
CA ASP A 39 6.39 -10.34 2.17
C ASP A 39 6.76 -9.19 1.24
N LEU A 40 6.12 -9.14 0.07
CA LEU A 40 6.35 -8.04 -0.87
C LEU A 40 5.76 -6.74 -0.35
N LEU A 41 4.59 -6.79 0.27
CA LEU A 41 3.97 -5.60 0.85
C LEU A 41 4.84 -5.00 1.95
N GLU A 42 5.46 -5.83 2.78
CA GLU A 42 6.39 -5.36 3.80
C GLU A 42 7.56 -4.61 3.18
N LYS A 43 8.15 -5.16 2.12
CA LYS A 43 9.26 -4.50 1.41
C LYS A 43 8.83 -3.15 0.85
N GLN A 44 7.63 -3.09 0.26
CA GLN A 44 7.09 -1.86 -0.29
C GLN A 44 6.84 -0.82 0.79
N ILE A 45 6.31 -1.24 1.94
CA ILE A 45 6.09 -0.34 3.08
C ILE A 45 7.40 0.24 3.58
N ARG A 46 8.44 -0.56 3.71
CA ARG A 46 9.73 -0.08 4.18
C ARG A 46 10.41 0.87 3.21
N GLU A 47 10.18 0.65 1.92
CA GLU A 47 10.76 1.49 0.88
C GLU A 47 10.01 2.83 0.73
N PHE A 48 8.69 2.77 0.64
CA PHE A 48 7.88 3.95 0.32
C PHE A 48 7.27 4.64 1.53
N ARG A 49 7.23 3.97 2.66
CA ARG A 49 6.70 4.49 3.93
C ARG A 49 5.34 5.15 3.79
N PRO A 50 4.33 4.40 3.29
CA PRO A 50 2.98 4.95 3.16
C PRO A 50 2.37 5.22 4.53
N ARG A 51 1.36 6.06 4.55
CA ARG A 51 0.61 6.33 5.78
C ARG A 51 -0.25 5.13 6.18
N VAL A 52 -0.83 4.46 5.19
CA VAL A 52 -1.75 3.34 5.40
C VAL A 52 -1.36 2.17 4.51
N ALA A 53 -1.46 0.97 5.05
CA ALA A 53 -1.35 -0.26 4.28
C ALA A 53 -2.54 -1.15 4.62
N ALA A 54 -3.13 -1.80 3.64
CA ALA A 54 -4.27 -2.68 3.85
C ALA A 54 -4.04 -4.03 3.21
N ILE A 55 -4.54 -5.07 3.87
CA ILE A 55 -4.50 -6.43 3.35
C ILE A 55 -5.84 -7.09 3.63
N TRP A 56 -6.22 -8.05 2.77
CA TRP A 56 -7.58 -8.61 2.83
C TRP A 56 -7.86 -9.39 4.11
N GLU A 57 -6.98 -10.31 4.48
CA GLU A 57 -7.19 -11.20 5.61
C GLU A 57 -6.71 -10.58 6.93
N GLU A 58 -7.53 -10.71 7.99
CA GLU A 58 -7.18 -10.19 9.31
C GLU A 58 -5.92 -10.84 9.87
N SER A 59 -5.77 -12.16 9.69
CA SER A 59 -4.58 -12.88 10.18
C SER A 59 -3.31 -12.37 9.51
N ASP A 60 -3.37 -12.09 8.22
CA ASP A 60 -2.24 -11.53 7.49
C ASP A 60 -1.95 -10.10 7.95
N ALA A 61 -3.00 -9.34 8.28
CA ALA A 61 -2.84 -7.97 8.78
C ALA A 61 -2.13 -7.97 10.13
N LYS A 62 -2.47 -8.89 11.01
CA LYS A 62 -1.80 -9.01 12.32
C LYS A 62 -0.33 -9.36 12.16
N LEU A 63 -0.02 -10.29 11.25
CA LEU A 63 1.35 -10.68 10.97
C LEU A 63 2.14 -9.53 10.38
N LEU A 64 1.54 -8.81 9.42
CA LEU A 64 2.16 -7.64 8.81
C LEU A 64 2.44 -6.55 9.86
N CYS A 65 1.47 -6.29 10.73
CA CYS A 65 1.61 -5.30 11.79
C CYS A 65 2.82 -5.61 12.70
N GLU A 66 3.01 -6.88 13.04
CA GLU A 66 4.17 -7.30 13.83
C GLU A 66 5.48 -7.06 13.08
N ARG A 67 5.49 -7.35 11.78
CA ARG A 67 6.70 -7.20 10.97
C ARG A 67 7.12 -5.75 10.78
N ILE A 68 6.16 -4.83 10.74
CA ILE A 68 6.44 -3.42 10.47
C ILE A 68 6.17 -2.51 11.66
N LYS A 69 6.15 -3.06 12.87
CA LYS A 69 5.86 -2.26 14.07
C LYS A 69 6.89 -1.16 14.34
N ASP A 70 8.05 -1.25 13.71
CA ASP A 70 9.08 -0.22 13.76
C ASP A 70 8.83 0.91 12.76
N THR A 71 7.76 0.84 11.98
CA THR A 71 7.35 1.89 11.04
C THR A 71 6.11 2.61 11.55
N ASP A 72 5.82 3.77 10.95
CA ASP A 72 4.65 4.56 11.31
C ASP A 72 3.41 4.22 10.47
N THR A 73 3.49 3.19 9.63
CA THR A 73 2.41 2.80 8.75
C THR A 73 1.28 2.13 9.54
N LYS A 74 0.06 2.62 9.36
CA LYS A 74 -1.14 2.02 9.92
C LYS A 74 -1.57 0.84 9.07
N VAL A 75 -1.81 -0.32 9.69
CA VAL A 75 -2.26 -1.52 8.98
C VAL A 75 -3.77 -1.70 9.18
N CYS A 76 -4.48 -1.89 8.07
CA CYS A 76 -5.92 -2.16 8.06
C CYS A 76 -6.18 -3.47 7.32
N PHE A 77 -7.39 -4.00 7.45
CA PHE A 77 -7.73 -5.26 6.78
C PHE A 77 -9.18 -5.26 6.30
N GLY A 78 -9.49 -6.18 5.37
CA GLY A 78 -10.82 -6.38 4.84
C GLY A 78 -11.29 -5.25 3.94
N MET A 79 -12.57 -5.23 3.62
CA MET A 79 -13.17 -4.22 2.75
C MET A 79 -13.02 -2.82 3.32
N GLU A 80 -13.20 -2.67 4.64
CA GLU A 80 -13.06 -1.36 5.28
C GLU A 80 -11.64 -0.82 5.16
N GLY A 81 -10.64 -1.70 5.29
CA GLY A 81 -9.24 -1.30 5.12
C GLY A 81 -8.95 -0.85 3.70
N LEU A 82 -9.51 -1.55 2.70
CA LEU A 82 -9.35 -1.16 1.31
C LEU A 82 -10.01 0.19 1.02
N ILE A 83 -11.19 0.44 1.58
CA ILE A 83 -11.88 1.72 1.43
C ILE A 83 -11.08 2.83 2.10
N GLU A 84 -10.55 2.60 3.29
CA GLU A 84 -9.73 3.59 3.99
C GLU A 84 -8.50 3.96 3.16
N ALA A 85 -7.82 2.96 2.58
CA ALA A 85 -6.66 3.21 1.73
C ALA A 85 -7.02 4.00 0.48
N ALA A 86 -8.17 3.68 -0.12
CA ALA A 86 -8.63 4.36 -1.33
C ALA A 86 -9.09 5.80 -1.08
N THR A 87 -9.48 6.12 0.15
CA THR A 87 -10.06 7.43 0.49
C THR A 87 -9.15 8.31 1.35
N VAL A 88 -7.85 8.05 1.34
CA VAL A 88 -6.88 8.90 2.03
C VAL A 88 -6.98 10.32 1.48
N LYS A 89 -7.27 11.28 2.35
CA LYS A 89 -7.54 12.68 1.94
C LYS A 89 -6.37 13.33 1.23
N GLU A 90 -5.17 12.96 1.58
CA GLU A 90 -3.96 13.54 1.02
C GLU A 90 -3.60 12.97 -0.35
N ALA A 91 -4.28 11.91 -0.79
CA ALA A 91 -3.97 11.32 -2.08
C ALA A 91 -4.60 12.11 -3.23
N ASP A 92 -3.79 12.52 -4.18
CA ASP A 92 -4.24 13.23 -5.38
C ASP A 92 -4.66 12.23 -6.47
N ILE A 93 -4.06 11.05 -6.46
CA ILE A 93 -4.27 10.03 -7.48
C ILE A 93 -4.44 8.68 -6.80
N VAL A 94 -5.40 7.90 -7.29
CA VAL A 94 -5.60 6.52 -6.85
C VAL A 94 -5.35 5.61 -8.05
N ALA A 95 -4.34 4.77 -7.95
CA ALA A 95 -4.04 3.77 -8.98
C ALA A 95 -4.59 2.42 -8.51
N VAL A 96 -5.38 1.77 -9.36
CA VAL A 96 -6.00 0.50 -9.04
C VAL A 96 -5.46 -0.58 -9.96
N SER A 97 -5.04 -1.69 -9.39
CA SER A 97 -4.59 -2.85 -10.12
C SER A 97 -5.48 -4.03 -9.72
N TYR A 98 -6.09 -4.67 -10.72
CA TYR A 98 -6.88 -5.88 -10.50
C TYR A 98 -6.01 -7.09 -10.79
N THR A 99 -5.67 -7.81 -9.74
CA THR A 99 -4.93 -9.05 -9.87
C THR A 99 -5.85 -10.22 -9.55
N HIS A 100 -5.89 -11.17 -10.42
CA HIS A 100 -6.68 -12.37 -10.22
C HIS A 100 -5.79 -13.55 -9.88
#